data_117b3949cb45955ce4393d720444885d
#
_entry.id   117b3949cb45955ce4393d720444885d
#
_cell.length_a   1.000
_cell.length_b   1.000
_cell.length_c   1.000
_cell.angle_alpha   90.00
_cell.angle_beta   90.00
_cell.angle_gamma   90.00
#
_symmetry.space_group_name_H-M   'P 1'
#
loop_
_entity.id
_entity.type
_entity.pdbx_description
1 polymer ?
#
loop_
_entity_poly.entity_id
_entity_poly.type
_entity_poly.pdbx_seq_one_letter_code
_entity_poly.pdbx_strand_id
1 'polypeptide(L)'
;MVLLKGFEIEMYTGTPQGEIVGLSDKIVAALDGFMREPDSRNVEYITQPSHNYENLLCALLRPRRELRNYLNRLGDYTLIPGSTLSLGGGDRFHRSDPANPYHDYIEKTYGTKVVTASVHINIGISDPEVLMRACRVIRLEAPLFLALSASSPFLEGKTTGYHSTRWGLFPQTPSRVPLFASHADHIQWVEDQLVAGTMQNVRHLWTSVRPNGDRRPYDLNRLELRICDLVTDPIALLAITALLEARLLQIIENPSIDSLTQSTFSGEELITLTAENEAAAAAASLDAPLRHWQDGRSILARDWISEMYQDVWAIAKQQGFSCFLSPLHKILREGNEAQQWLQLHKVGFDTQRVVTQAILATQEREIELEDKLCSSLLA
;
A
#
# COMPACT_ATOMS: atom_id res chain seq x y z
N MET A 1 17.40 14.64 9.23
CA MET A 1 17.33 14.72 7.73
C MET A 1 16.05 14.04 7.31
N VAL A 2 15.12 14.77 6.68
CA VAL A 2 13.85 14.20 6.18
C VAL A 2 14.12 13.40 4.90
N LEU A 3 13.61 12.19 4.80
CA LEU A 3 13.85 11.29 3.66
C LEU A 3 13.03 11.72 2.43
N LEU A 4 13.53 11.40 1.25
CA LEU A 4 12.77 11.58 0.00
C LEU A 4 11.70 10.49 -0.08
N LYS A 5 10.44 10.84 -0.39
CA LYS A 5 9.33 9.91 -0.44
C LYS A 5 8.36 10.20 -1.57
N GLY A 6 7.72 9.15 -2.08
CA GLY A 6 6.74 9.22 -3.15
C GLY A 6 5.82 8.01 -3.14
N PHE A 7 4.80 8.05 -3.98
CA PHE A 7 3.73 7.06 -4.01
C PHE A 7 3.48 6.55 -5.43
N GLU A 8 3.14 5.27 -5.52
CA GLU A 8 2.44 4.66 -6.65
C GLU A 8 1.02 4.39 -6.16
N ILE A 9 0.02 4.95 -6.84
CA ILE A 9 -1.39 4.88 -6.41
C ILE A 9 -2.19 4.21 -7.50
N GLU A 10 -2.68 3.01 -7.21
CA GLU A 10 -3.59 2.27 -8.07
C GLU A 10 -5.03 2.53 -7.65
N MET A 11 -5.92 2.79 -8.59
CA MET A 11 -7.33 3.11 -8.31
C MET A 11 -8.25 2.48 -9.36
N TYR A 12 -9.47 2.12 -8.92
CA TYR A 12 -10.53 1.73 -9.82
C TYR A 12 -11.30 2.93 -10.36
N THR A 13 -11.79 2.79 -11.59
CA THR A 13 -12.76 3.69 -12.20
C THR A 13 -14.11 3.01 -12.34
N GLY A 14 -15.21 3.78 -12.25
CA GLY A 14 -16.55 3.21 -12.33
C GLY A 14 -17.65 4.25 -12.25
N THR A 15 -18.89 3.79 -12.01
CA THR A 15 -20.07 4.63 -11.87
C THR A 15 -20.23 5.15 -10.44
N PRO A 16 -20.99 6.24 -10.20
CA PRO A 16 -21.34 6.68 -8.84
C PRO A 16 -22.10 5.64 -8.01
N GLN A 17 -22.68 4.63 -8.64
CA GLN A 17 -23.33 3.50 -7.97
C GLN A 17 -22.33 2.41 -7.53
N GLY A 18 -21.04 2.56 -7.86
CA GLY A 18 -19.97 1.66 -7.45
C GLY A 18 -19.67 0.52 -8.44
N GLU A 19 -20.33 0.50 -9.60
CA GLU A 19 -19.98 -0.45 -10.66
C GLU A 19 -18.60 -0.10 -11.25
N ILE A 20 -17.68 -1.06 -11.27
CA ILE A 20 -16.32 -0.83 -11.77
C ILE A 20 -16.31 -0.96 -13.30
N VAL A 21 -15.78 0.07 -13.98
CA VAL A 21 -15.73 0.19 -15.45
C VAL A 21 -14.30 0.40 -15.93
N GLY A 22 -13.87 -0.37 -16.93
CA GLY A 22 -12.55 -0.27 -17.53
C GLY A 22 -12.41 0.96 -18.42
N LEU A 23 -11.61 1.93 -17.98
CA LEU A 23 -11.38 3.20 -18.69
C LEU A 23 -9.89 3.56 -18.82
N SER A 24 -8.96 2.67 -18.40
CA SER A 24 -7.53 3.00 -18.37
C SER A 24 -6.98 3.38 -19.73
N ASP A 25 -7.45 2.77 -20.82
CA ASP A 25 -7.03 3.13 -22.18
C ASP A 25 -7.35 4.57 -22.54
N LYS A 26 -8.55 5.02 -22.24
CA LYS A 26 -9.00 6.39 -22.49
C LYS A 26 -8.27 7.40 -21.62
N ILE A 27 -8.02 7.03 -20.34
CA ILE A 27 -7.34 7.88 -19.38
C ILE A 27 -5.89 8.11 -19.80
N VAL A 28 -5.13 7.04 -20.07
CA VAL A 28 -3.71 7.12 -20.45
C VAL A 28 -3.49 7.78 -21.81
N ALA A 29 -4.48 7.69 -22.72
CA ALA A 29 -4.43 8.41 -23.98
C ALA A 29 -4.68 9.93 -23.86
N ALA A 30 -5.29 10.39 -22.76
CA ALA A 30 -5.74 11.77 -22.59
C ALA A 30 -5.04 12.54 -21.48
N LEU A 31 -4.52 11.85 -20.49
CA LEU A 31 -3.90 12.46 -19.28
C LEU A 31 -2.47 11.95 -19.11
N ASP A 32 -1.53 12.88 -19.04
CA ASP A 32 -0.14 12.56 -18.71
C ASP A 32 0.00 12.12 -17.25
N GLY A 33 0.99 11.28 -16.96
CA GLY A 33 1.31 10.83 -15.60
C GLY A 33 0.47 9.65 -15.11
N PHE A 34 -0.48 9.15 -15.91
CA PHE A 34 -1.23 7.93 -15.63
C PHE A 34 -0.69 6.74 -16.42
N MET A 35 -0.73 5.57 -15.81
CA MET A 35 -0.26 4.31 -16.39
C MET A 35 -1.36 3.24 -16.34
N ARG A 36 -1.24 2.28 -17.27
CA ARG A 36 -2.14 1.13 -17.33
C ARG A 36 -1.64 0.05 -16.38
N GLU A 37 -2.56 -0.51 -15.61
CA GLU A 37 -2.39 -1.80 -14.99
C GLU A 37 -2.79 -2.94 -15.96
N PRO A 38 -2.46 -4.20 -15.68
CA PRO A 38 -2.84 -5.32 -16.55
C PRO A 38 -4.34 -5.41 -16.83
N ASP A 39 -5.20 -5.05 -15.85
CA ASP A 39 -6.65 -4.95 -16.04
C ASP A 39 -7.08 -3.50 -16.29
N SER A 40 -7.92 -3.27 -17.28
CA SER A 40 -8.34 -1.93 -17.71
C SER A 40 -9.20 -1.17 -16.71
N ARG A 41 -9.73 -1.83 -15.69
CA ARG A 41 -10.53 -1.23 -14.63
C ARG A 41 -9.69 -0.50 -13.60
N ASN A 42 -8.38 -0.75 -13.59
CA ASN A 42 -7.42 -0.12 -12.71
C ASN A 42 -6.51 0.85 -13.49
N VAL A 43 -6.18 1.96 -12.87
CA VAL A 43 -5.26 2.97 -13.39
C VAL A 43 -4.31 3.39 -12.27
N GLU A 44 -3.04 3.56 -12.61
CA GLU A 44 -2.00 3.98 -11.69
C GLU A 44 -1.53 5.40 -11.99
N TYR A 45 -1.21 6.17 -10.95
CA TYR A 45 -0.36 7.34 -11.09
C TYR A 45 0.79 7.32 -10.07
N ILE A 46 1.93 7.92 -10.45
CA ILE A 46 3.13 8.01 -9.62
C ILE A 46 3.35 9.48 -9.25
N THR A 47 3.51 9.75 -7.96
CA THR A 47 3.84 11.10 -7.52
C THR A 47 5.30 11.41 -7.73
N GLN A 48 5.62 12.69 -8.02
CA GLN A 48 7.00 13.16 -7.89
C GLN A 48 7.45 13.04 -6.44
N PRO A 49 8.63 12.48 -6.17
CA PRO A 49 9.11 12.32 -4.80
C PRO A 49 9.45 13.69 -4.16
N SER A 50 9.16 13.82 -2.87
CA SER A 50 9.40 15.06 -2.12
C SER A 50 9.87 14.78 -0.70
N HIS A 51 10.64 15.71 -0.13
CA HIS A 51 10.93 15.76 1.31
C HIS A 51 9.79 16.43 2.10
N ASN A 52 8.97 17.26 1.44
CA ASN A 52 7.96 18.08 2.06
C ASN A 52 6.57 17.42 1.98
N TYR A 53 5.89 17.31 3.12
CA TYR A 53 4.58 16.65 3.24
C TYR A 53 3.44 17.44 2.60
N GLU A 54 3.50 18.79 2.62
CA GLU A 54 2.49 19.62 1.95
C GLU A 54 2.56 19.42 0.43
N ASN A 55 3.78 19.34 -0.13
CA ASN A 55 3.95 19.04 -1.55
C ASN A 55 3.42 17.65 -1.90
N LEU A 56 3.63 16.65 -1.02
CA LEU A 56 3.08 15.32 -1.20
C LEU A 56 1.55 15.31 -1.14
N LEU A 57 0.94 16.09 -0.24
CA LEU A 57 -0.51 16.22 -0.18
C LEU A 57 -1.08 16.74 -1.52
N CYS A 58 -0.48 17.80 -2.07
CA CYS A 58 -0.88 18.30 -3.39
C CYS A 58 -0.63 17.30 -4.51
N ALA A 59 0.48 16.54 -4.45
CA ALA A 59 0.81 15.49 -5.43
C ALA A 59 -0.16 14.31 -5.36
N LEU A 60 -0.81 14.07 -4.23
CA LEU A 60 -1.86 13.07 -4.08
C LEU A 60 -3.21 13.57 -4.61
N LEU A 61 -3.57 14.83 -4.37
CA LEU A 61 -4.89 15.38 -4.67
C LEU A 61 -5.05 15.79 -6.13
N ARG A 62 -4.07 16.50 -6.71
CA ARG A 62 -4.17 17.05 -8.08
C ARG A 62 -4.45 16.01 -9.16
N PRO A 63 -3.73 14.87 -9.24
CA PRO A 63 -4.04 13.84 -10.23
C PRO A 63 -5.45 13.27 -10.07
N ARG A 64 -5.92 13.08 -8.83
CA ARG A 64 -7.28 12.57 -8.58
C ARG A 64 -8.35 13.55 -9.06
N ARG A 65 -8.18 14.86 -8.81
CA ARG A 65 -9.09 15.89 -9.35
C ARG A 65 -9.08 15.90 -10.88
N GLU A 66 -7.90 15.89 -11.48
CA GLU A 66 -7.75 15.89 -12.94
C GLU A 66 -8.43 14.68 -13.57
N LEU A 67 -8.24 13.51 -12.96
CA LEU A 67 -8.88 12.28 -13.38
C LEU A 67 -10.41 12.35 -13.21
N ARG A 68 -10.94 12.82 -12.09
CA ARG A 68 -12.41 13.01 -11.91
C ARG A 68 -12.99 13.95 -12.95
N ASN A 69 -12.33 15.08 -13.23
CA ASN A 69 -12.76 16.03 -14.25
C ASN A 69 -12.78 15.39 -15.64
N TYR A 70 -11.83 14.52 -15.93
CA TYR A 70 -11.81 13.78 -17.19
C TYR A 70 -12.93 12.73 -17.26
N LEU A 71 -13.10 11.94 -16.20
CA LEU A 71 -14.16 10.93 -16.10
C LEU A 71 -15.55 11.52 -16.26
N ASN A 72 -15.83 12.65 -15.64
CA ASN A 72 -17.10 13.39 -15.78
C ASN A 72 -17.37 13.85 -17.22
N ARG A 73 -16.32 14.11 -18.02
CA ARG A 73 -16.48 14.45 -19.46
C ARG A 73 -16.73 13.22 -20.33
N LEU A 74 -16.30 12.04 -19.91
CA LEU A 74 -16.56 10.80 -20.63
C LEU A 74 -17.99 10.28 -20.40
N GLY A 75 -18.59 10.62 -19.26
CA GLY A 75 -19.90 10.18 -18.82
C GLY A 75 -20.08 10.34 -17.32
N ASP A 76 -21.06 9.65 -16.76
CA ASP A 76 -21.28 9.63 -15.31
C ASP A 76 -20.31 8.61 -14.65
N TYR A 77 -18.99 8.95 -14.66
CA TYR A 77 -17.95 8.09 -14.10
C TYR A 77 -17.18 8.81 -12.98
N THR A 78 -16.64 8.02 -12.04
CA THR A 78 -15.90 8.48 -10.87
C THR A 78 -14.80 7.49 -10.46
N LEU A 79 -14.06 7.80 -9.38
CA LEU A 79 -13.11 6.91 -8.72
C LEU A 79 -13.84 6.06 -7.69
N ILE A 80 -13.53 4.77 -7.67
CA ILE A 80 -14.13 3.81 -6.74
C ILE A 80 -13.12 3.49 -5.63
N PRO A 81 -13.45 3.72 -4.36
CA PRO A 81 -12.60 3.38 -3.23
C PRO A 81 -12.56 1.88 -2.95
N GLY A 82 -11.55 1.47 -2.18
CA GLY A 82 -11.31 0.08 -1.82
C GLY A 82 -10.33 -0.62 -2.75
N SER A 83 -9.84 -1.78 -2.29
CA SER A 83 -8.73 -2.48 -2.92
C SER A 83 -9.12 -3.76 -3.64
N THR A 84 -10.41 -4.06 -3.74
CA THR A 84 -10.97 -5.24 -4.41
C THR A 84 -12.20 -4.87 -5.24
N LEU A 85 -12.64 -5.79 -6.10
CA LEU A 85 -13.87 -5.68 -6.89
C LEU A 85 -15.09 -5.86 -5.95
N SER A 86 -15.37 -4.83 -5.12
CA SER A 86 -16.28 -4.91 -3.99
C SER A 86 -17.70 -5.34 -4.37
N LEU A 87 -18.23 -4.90 -5.54
CA LEU A 87 -19.61 -5.19 -5.96
C LEU A 87 -19.71 -6.29 -7.00
N GLY A 88 -18.63 -6.69 -7.64
CA GLY A 88 -18.63 -7.72 -8.67
C GLY A 88 -17.62 -7.49 -9.78
N GLY A 89 -17.61 -8.39 -10.77
CA GLY A 89 -16.72 -8.33 -11.94
C GLY A 89 -15.43 -9.14 -11.80
N GLY A 90 -15.33 -9.96 -10.74
CA GLY A 90 -14.19 -10.87 -10.53
C GLY A 90 -14.22 -12.13 -11.37
N ASP A 91 -15.29 -12.36 -12.13
CA ASP A 91 -15.44 -13.52 -13.03
C ASP A 91 -14.60 -13.42 -14.30
N ARG A 92 -14.18 -12.21 -14.68
CA ARG A 92 -13.49 -11.94 -15.93
C ARG A 92 -12.36 -10.92 -15.76
N PHE A 93 -11.23 -11.20 -16.41
CA PHE A 93 -10.11 -10.27 -16.57
C PHE A 93 -10.36 -9.37 -17.80
N HIS A 94 -10.13 -8.06 -17.67
CA HIS A 94 -10.33 -7.08 -18.73
C HIS A 94 -8.98 -6.50 -19.13
N ARG A 95 -8.25 -7.17 -20.05
CA ARG A 95 -6.91 -6.72 -20.47
C ARG A 95 -6.89 -5.28 -20.92
N SER A 96 -6.02 -4.50 -20.33
CA SER A 96 -5.76 -3.11 -20.75
C SER A 96 -4.93 -3.01 -22.01
N ASP A 97 -4.07 -4.01 -22.27
CA ASP A 97 -3.27 -4.12 -23.49
C ASP A 97 -3.28 -5.59 -23.98
N PRO A 98 -4.17 -5.93 -24.94
CA PRO A 98 -4.27 -7.28 -25.47
C PRO A 98 -3.01 -7.78 -26.19
N ALA A 99 -2.14 -6.87 -26.65
CA ALA A 99 -0.91 -7.21 -27.35
C ALA A 99 0.28 -7.44 -26.40
N ASN A 100 0.14 -7.13 -25.12
CA ASN A 100 1.22 -7.24 -24.14
C ASN A 100 1.37 -8.70 -23.65
N PRO A 101 2.48 -9.40 -23.93
CA PRO A 101 2.69 -10.79 -23.50
C PRO A 101 2.73 -10.94 -21.96
N TYR A 102 3.15 -9.91 -21.24
CA TYR A 102 3.17 -9.94 -19.78
C TYR A 102 1.76 -9.92 -19.20
N HIS A 103 0.83 -9.15 -19.79
CA HIS A 103 -0.58 -9.17 -19.39
C HIS A 103 -1.24 -10.53 -19.66
N ASP A 104 -0.88 -11.20 -20.77
CA ASP A 104 -1.31 -12.58 -21.07
C ASP A 104 -0.83 -13.56 -20.01
N TYR A 105 0.44 -13.46 -19.63
CA TYR A 105 1.02 -14.28 -18.56
C TYR A 105 0.30 -14.05 -17.20
N ILE A 106 0.08 -12.79 -16.82
CA ILE A 106 -0.60 -12.43 -15.56
C ILE A 106 -2.01 -13.00 -15.52
N GLU A 107 -2.80 -12.80 -16.58
CA GLU A 107 -4.16 -13.34 -16.64
C GLU A 107 -4.19 -14.86 -16.56
N LYS A 108 -3.34 -15.56 -17.33
CA LYS A 108 -3.28 -17.03 -17.33
C LYS A 108 -2.81 -17.62 -16.01
N THR A 109 -1.89 -16.95 -15.33
CA THR A 109 -1.26 -17.48 -14.11
C THR A 109 -2.08 -17.19 -12.87
N TYR A 110 -2.64 -15.98 -12.77
CA TYR A 110 -3.23 -15.45 -11.52
C TYR A 110 -4.73 -15.13 -11.65
N GLY A 111 -5.23 -14.96 -12.88
CA GLY A 111 -6.61 -14.55 -13.10
C GLY A 111 -6.94 -13.21 -12.43
N THR A 112 -8.17 -13.08 -11.97
CA THR A 112 -8.66 -11.84 -11.35
C THR A 112 -8.16 -11.59 -9.92
N LYS A 113 -7.41 -12.51 -9.32
CA LYS A 113 -6.83 -12.34 -7.97
C LYS A 113 -5.85 -11.16 -7.87
N VAL A 114 -5.28 -10.74 -9.01
CA VAL A 114 -4.35 -9.61 -9.09
C VAL A 114 -5.03 -8.32 -9.57
N VAL A 115 -6.34 -8.34 -9.79
CA VAL A 115 -7.12 -7.15 -10.10
C VAL A 115 -7.46 -6.45 -8.79
N THR A 116 -6.47 -5.76 -8.27
CA THR A 116 -6.54 -5.07 -6.98
C THR A 116 -6.03 -3.64 -7.12
N ALA A 117 -6.49 -2.75 -6.24
CA ALA A 117 -5.97 -1.40 -6.10
C ALA A 117 -5.14 -1.29 -4.81
N SER A 118 -4.05 -0.55 -4.85
CA SER A 118 -3.15 -0.42 -3.70
C SER A 118 -2.41 0.91 -3.67
N VAL A 119 -1.71 1.12 -2.56
CA VAL A 119 -0.73 2.19 -2.42
C VAL A 119 0.63 1.56 -2.17
N HIS A 120 1.63 1.92 -2.98
CA HIS A 120 3.02 1.65 -2.66
C HIS A 120 3.69 2.91 -2.13
N ILE A 121 4.31 2.82 -0.96
CA ILE A 121 5.03 3.92 -0.35
C ILE A 121 6.53 3.71 -0.59
N ASN A 122 7.13 4.62 -1.35
CA ASN A 122 8.56 4.58 -1.67
C ASN A 122 9.32 5.59 -0.80
N ILE A 123 10.37 5.15 -0.08
CA ILE A 123 11.20 6.03 0.75
C ILE A 123 12.69 5.82 0.40
N GLY A 124 13.37 6.92 0.05
CA GLY A 124 14.76 6.92 -0.41
C GLY A 124 15.76 6.55 0.69
N ILE A 125 16.59 5.57 0.41
CA ILE A 125 17.76 5.15 1.21
C ILE A 125 18.86 4.79 0.21
N SER A 126 19.90 5.61 0.13
CA SER A 126 20.93 5.51 -0.91
C SER A 126 21.99 4.45 -0.65
N ASP A 127 22.26 4.12 0.62
CA ASP A 127 23.21 3.05 0.97
C ASP A 127 22.50 1.69 0.86
N PRO A 128 22.94 0.77 0.00
CA PRO A 128 22.26 -0.50 -0.24
C PRO A 128 22.31 -1.44 0.97
N GLU A 129 23.33 -1.42 1.82
CA GLU A 129 23.40 -2.27 3.01
C GLU A 129 22.46 -1.76 4.11
N VAL A 130 22.37 -0.43 4.29
CA VAL A 130 21.39 0.20 5.16
C VAL A 130 19.98 -0.09 4.65
N LEU A 131 19.76 -0.04 3.33
CA LEU A 131 18.49 -0.39 2.68
C LEU A 131 18.11 -1.84 2.95
N MET A 132 19.05 -2.81 2.83
CA MET A 132 18.76 -4.21 3.13
C MET A 132 18.36 -4.40 4.58
N ARG A 133 19.06 -3.78 5.53
CA ARG A 133 18.72 -3.81 6.96
C ARG A 133 17.33 -3.21 7.20
N ALA A 134 17.02 -2.07 6.62
CA ALA A 134 15.72 -1.42 6.72
C ALA A 134 14.62 -2.32 6.13
N CYS A 135 14.83 -2.91 4.96
CA CYS A 135 13.86 -3.80 4.32
C CYS A 135 13.53 -5.02 5.19
N ARG A 136 14.53 -5.67 5.82
CA ARG A 136 14.25 -6.85 6.66
C ARG A 136 13.54 -6.50 7.97
N VAL A 137 13.81 -5.34 8.59
CA VAL A 137 13.07 -4.89 9.78
C VAL A 137 11.65 -4.49 9.42
N ILE A 138 11.48 -3.61 8.42
CA ILE A 138 10.15 -3.14 8.01
C ILE A 138 9.28 -4.29 7.46
N ARG A 139 9.87 -5.32 6.87
CA ARG A 139 9.11 -6.49 6.43
C ARG A 139 8.47 -7.24 7.60
N LEU A 140 9.15 -7.35 8.75
CA LEU A 140 8.60 -7.94 9.98
C LEU A 140 7.52 -7.05 10.62
N GLU A 141 7.57 -5.75 10.37
CA GLU A 141 6.63 -4.73 10.85
C GLU A 141 5.56 -4.37 9.79
N ALA A 142 5.65 -4.91 8.57
CA ALA A 142 4.70 -4.66 7.48
C ALA A 142 3.23 -4.95 7.85
N PRO A 143 2.90 -5.97 8.66
CA PRO A 143 1.54 -6.21 9.14
C PRO A 143 0.89 -5.01 9.83
N LEU A 144 1.67 -4.13 10.47
CA LEU A 144 1.19 -2.91 11.13
C LEU A 144 0.68 -1.88 10.11
N PHE A 145 1.36 -1.77 8.98
CA PHE A 145 0.98 -0.87 7.89
C PHE A 145 -0.25 -1.40 7.14
N LEU A 146 -0.38 -2.72 6.98
CA LEU A 146 -1.61 -3.33 6.50
C LEU A 146 -2.76 -3.08 7.46
N ALA A 147 -2.54 -3.23 8.76
CA ALA A 147 -3.55 -2.97 9.79
C ALA A 147 -4.05 -1.52 9.78
N LEU A 148 -3.19 -0.55 9.47
CA LEU A 148 -3.58 0.85 9.32
C LEU A 148 -4.34 1.14 8.04
N SER A 149 -4.01 0.46 6.94
CA SER A 149 -4.46 0.77 5.58
C SER A 149 -5.60 -0.11 5.08
N ALA A 150 -6.02 -1.16 5.79
CA ALA A 150 -7.01 -2.11 5.32
C ALA A 150 -8.31 -1.42 4.86
N SER A 151 -8.73 -1.69 3.60
CA SER A 151 -9.88 -1.07 2.94
C SER A 151 -10.61 -2.01 1.97
N SER A 152 -10.50 -3.34 2.14
CA SER A 152 -11.09 -4.30 1.21
C SER A 152 -11.87 -5.44 1.89
N PRO A 153 -12.90 -5.13 2.70
CA PRO A 153 -13.67 -6.16 3.40
C PRO A 153 -14.71 -6.86 2.52
N PHE A 154 -14.94 -6.35 1.31
CA PHE A 154 -15.95 -6.86 0.38
C PHE A 154 -15.34 -7.39 -0.91
N LEU A 155 -15.96 -8.43 -1.45
CA LEU A 155 -15.70 -8.97 -2.79
C LEU A 155 -17.01 -9.56 -3.34
N GLU A 156 -17.32 -9.28 -4.60
CA GLU A 156 -18.53 -9.82 -5.27
C GLU A 156 -19.83 -9.56 -4.47
N GLY A 157 -19.96 -8.35 -3.92
CA GLY A 157 -21.14 -7.95 -3.15
C GLY A 157 -21.25 -8.52 -1.74
N LYS A 158 -20.24 -9.24 -1.26
CA LYS A 158 -20.29 -9.96 0.02
C LYS A 158 -19.10 -9.61 0.92
N THR A 159 -19.29 -9.73 2.23
CA THR A 159 -18.21 -9.74 3.20
C THR A 159 -17.37 -11.01 3.02
N THR A 160 -16.04 -10.87 3.07
CA THR A 160 -15.11 -11.99 2.85
C THR A 160 -14.63 -12.65 4.14
N GLY A 161 -14.82 -11.97 5.28
CA GLY A 161 -14.21 -12.35 6.54
C GLY A 161 -12.81 -11.74 6.74
N TYR A 162 -12.28 -11.01 5.76
CA TYR A 162 -11.05 -10.25 5.86
C TYR A 162 -11.34 -8.74 5.96
N HIS A 163 -10.45 -7.99 6.62
CA HIS A 163 -10.38 -6.54 6.55
C HIS A 163 -9.59 -6.08 5.32
N SER A 164 -8.55 -6.84 4.95
CA SER A 164 -7.86 -6.73 3.67
C SER A 164 -7.98 -8.03 2.88
N THR A 165 -9.04 -8.16 2.09
CA THR A 165 -9.22 -9.26 1.14
C THR A 165 -8.14 -9.24 0.08
N ARG A 166 -7.71 -8.05 -0.35
CA ARG A 166 -6.60 -7.88 -1.28
C ARG A 166 -5.38 -8.68 -0.81
N TRP A 167 -4.89 -8.43 0.39
CA TRP A 167 -3.68 -9.11 0.88
C TRP A 167 -3.93 -10.58 1.20
N GLY A 168 -5.10 -10.91 1.74
CA GLY A 168 -5.48 -12.29 2.06
C GLY A 168 -5.54 -13.22 0.85
N LEU A 169 -5.80 -12.69 -0.36
CA LEU A 169 -5.90 -13.46 -1.59
C LEU A 169 -4.76 -13.21 -2.58
N PHE A 170 -3.90 -12.23 -2.33
CA PHE A 170 -2.82 -11.81 -3.24
C PHE A 170 -1.77 -12.92 -3.39
N PRO A 171 -1.42 -13.31 -4.63
CA PRO A 171 -0.45 -14.38 -4.88
C PRO A 171 0.98 -13.86 -4.68
N GLN A 172 1.51 -13.94 -3.46
CA GLN A 172 2.91 -13.60 -3.21
C GLN A 172 3.83 -14.41 -4.11
N THR A 173 4.77 -13.74 -4.77
CA THR A 173 5.67 -14.35 -5.75
C THR A 173 7.09 -13.79 -5.58
N PRO A 174 8.10 -14.66 -5.42
CA PRO A 174 7.99 -16.07 -5.02
C PRO A 174 7.27 -16.24 -3.68
N SER A 175 6.72 -17.43 -3.43
CA SER A 175 5.94 -17.71 -2.21
C SER A 175 6.76 -17.62 -0.92
N ARG A 176 8.08 -17.71 -1.01
CA ARG A 176 9.00 -17.59 0.12
C ARG A 176 10.19 -16.71 -0.27
N VAL A 177 10.30 -15.57 0.37
CA VAL A 177 11.38 -14.58 0.14
C VAL A 177 12.22 -14.47 1.42
N PRO A 178 13.56 -14.59 1.35
CA PRO A 178 14.44 -14.46 2.51
C PRO A 178 14.45 -13.07 3.13
N LEU A 179 14.94 -12.97 4.36
CA LEU A 179 15.40 -11.74 4.97
C LEU A 179 16.91 -11.59 4.62
N PHE A 180 17.20 -10.91 3.52
CA PHE A 180 18.56 -10.82 2.96
C PHE A 180 19.55 -10.21 3.96
N ALA A 181 20.67 -10.88 4.20
CA ALA A 181 21.71 -10.37 5.09
C ALA A 181 22.48 -9.19 4.46
N SER A 182 22.67 -9.22 3.14
CA SER A 182 23.40 -8.21 2.37
C SER A 182 22.77 -7.91 1.03
N HIS A 183 23.21 -6.85 0.37
CA HIS A 183 22.81 -6.53 -1.01
C HIS A 183 23.32 -7.61 -1.99
N ALA A 184 24.51 -8.17 -1.76
CA ALA A 184 25.05 -9.25 -2.58
C ALA A 184 24.16 -10.51 -2.52
N ASP A 185 23.69 -10.88 -1.32
CA ASP A 185 22.76 -12.02 -1.16
C ASP A 185 21.44 -11.77 -1.90
N HIS A 186 20.93 -10.52 -1.88
CA HIS A 186 19.71 -10.16 -2.61
C HIS A 186 19.92 -10.31 -4.13
N ILE A 187 21.03 -9.82 -4.66
CA ILE A 187 21.35 -9.95 -6.10
C ILE A 187 21.38 -11.42 -6.49
N GLN A 188 22.18 -12.22 -5.80
CA GLN A 188 22.31 -13.66 -6.10
C GLN A 188 20.98 -14.36 -6.05
N TRP A 189 20.18 -14.11 -5.01
CA TRP A 189 18.87 -14.76 -4.87
C TRP A 189 17.93 -14.38 -6.01
N VAL A 190 17.88 -13.09 -6.42
CA VAL A 190 17.03 -12.63 -7.53
C VAL A 190 17.46 -13.30 -8.84
N GLU A 191 18.75 -13.40 -9.12
CA GLU A 191 19.28 -14.09 -10.30
C GLU A 191 18.89 -15.56 -10.30
N ASP A 192 19.03 -16.25 -9.16
CA ASP A 192 18.63 -17.65 -9.01
C ASP A 192 17.12 -17.85 -9.27
N GLN A 193 16.25 -16.92 -8.77
CA GLN A 193 14.81 -17.00 -9.02
C GLN A 193 14.45 -16.79 -10.51
N LEU A 194 15.16 -15.92 -11.20
CA LEU A 194 14.98 -15.68 -12.65
C LEU A 194 15.41 -16.91 -13.46
N VAL A 195 16.55 -17.51 -13.10
CA VAL A 195 17.04 -18.76 -13.73
C VAL A 195 16.09 -19.92 -13.48
N ALA A 196 15.58 -20.05 -12.26
CA ALA A 196 14.61 -21.09 -11.89
C ALA A 196 13.22 -20.88 -12.50
N GLY A 197 12.92 -19.70 -13.06
CA GLY A 197 11.61 -19.34 -13.62
C GLY A 197 10.51 -19.11 -12.59
N THR A 198 10.86 -18.99 -11.30
CA THR A 198 9.92 -18.63 -10.22
C THR A 198 9.53 -17.16 -10.25
N MET A 199 10.35 -16.32 -10.90
CA MET A 199 10.06 -14.95 -11.28
C MET A 199 10.15 -14.80 -12.79
N GLN A 200 9.14 -14.17 -13.42
CA GLN A 200 9.13 -13.87 -14.84
C GLN A 200 10.13 -12.76 -15.22
N ASN A 201 10.33 -11.81 -14.34
CA ASN A 201 11.27 -10.70 -14.46
C ASN A 201 11.50 -10.07 -13.06
N VAL A 202 12.42 -9.12 -12.95
CA VAL A 202 12.77 -8.45 -11.68
C VAL A 202 11.62 -7.67 -11.02
N ARG A 203 10.56 -7.33 -11.76
CA ARG A 203 9.36 -6.69 -11.20
C ARG A 203 8.47 -7.68 -10.48
N HIS A 204 8.64 -8.98 -10.76
CA HIS A 204 7.81 -10.07 -10.24
C HIS A 204 8.21 -10.51 -8.81
N LEU A 205 8.90 -9.64 -8.06
CA LEU A 205 9.10 -9.78 -6.63
C LEU A 205 7.92 -9.14 -5.89
N TRP A 206 6.86 -9.93 -5.70
CA TRP A 206 5.62 -9.51 -5.06
C TRP A 206 5.61 -9.89 -3.58
N THR A 207 6.14 -9.03 -2.76
CA THR A 207 6.26 -9.17 -1.30
C THR A 207 5.81 -7.88 -0.62
N SER A 208 5.57 -7.92 0.68
CA SER A 208 5.09 -6.79 1.48
C SER A 208 6.05 -5.59 1.46
N VAL A 209 7.35 -5.85 1.46
CA VAL A 209 8.42 -4.86 1.39
C VAL A 209 9.51 -5.37 0.47
N ARG A 210 9.99 -4.51 -0.43
CA ARG A 210 11.15 -4.84 -1.26
C ARG A 210 12.10 -3.65 -1.41
N PRO A 211 13.39 -3.91 -1.63
CA PRO A 211 14.29 -2.88 -2.12
C PRO A 211 13.95 -2.55 -3.57
N ASN A 212 14.04 -1.27 -3.94
CA ASN A 212 13.74 -0.78 -5.28
C ASN A 212 14.79 0.21 -5.75
N GLY A 213 14.89 0.41 -7.06
CA GLY A 213 15.86 1.28 -7.72
C GLY A 213 15.75 1.21 -9.23
N ASP A 214 16.63 1.94 -9.93
CA ASP A 214 16.52 2.13 -11.38
C ASP A 214 16.90 0.89 -12.18
N ARG A 215 17.87 0.09 -11.67
CA ARG A 215 18.32 -1.17 -12.29
C ARG A 215 18.30 -2.31 -11.27
N ARG A 216 17.11 -2.74 -10.87
CA ARG A 216 16.96 -3.90 -9.97
C ARG A 216 17.59 -5.16 -10.56
N PRO A 217 18.27 -5.99 -9.77
CA PRO A 217 18.56 -5.85 -8.33
C PRO A 217 19.86 -5.09 -8.01
N TYR A 218 20.53 -4.49 -8.97
CA TYR A 218 21.92 -3.97 -8.83
C TYR A 218 21.96 -2.53 -8.28
N ASP A 219 21.16 -1.61 -8.83
CA ASP A 219 21.13 -0.20 -8.41
C ASP A 219 19.88 0.06 -7.60
N LEU A 220 20.02 0.03 -6.28
CA LEU A 220 18.95 0.20 -5.33
C LEU A 220 19.12 1.51 -4.58
N ASN A 221 18.03 2.26 -4.41
CA ASN A 221 18.06 3.58 -3.77
C ASN A 221 16.82 3.90 -2.92
N ARG A 222 15.89 2.95 -2.76
CA ARG A 222 14.68 3.15 -1.97
C ARG A 222 14.07 1.86 -1.45
N LEU A 223 13.41 1.97 -0.30
CA LEU A 223 12.50 0.96 0.21
C LEU A 223 11.12 1.20 -0.41
N GLU A 224 10.48 0.14 -0.87
CA GLU A 224 9.11 0.14 -1.36
C GLU A 224 8.24 -0.72 -0.43
N LEU A 225 7.34 -0.08 0.32
CA LEU A 225 6.30 -0.74 1.11
C LEU A 225 5.08 -0.96 0.22
N ARG A 226 4.69 -2.22 -0.01
CA ARG A 226 3.67 -2.64 -0.99
C ARG A 226 2.42 -3.25 -0.37
N ILE A 227 2.46 -3.55 0.92
CA ILE A 227 1.40 -4.29 1.61
C ILE A 227 0.10 -3.47 1.74
N CYS A 228 0.18 -2.14 1.70
CA CYS A 228 -0.96 -1.27 1.98
C CYS A 228 -2.08 -1.43 0.95
N ASP A 229 -3.30 -1.59 1.43
CA ASP A 229 -4.49 -1.37 0.63
C ASP A 229 -4.56 0.10 0.17
N LEU A 230 -5.43 0.42 -0.77
CA LEU A 230 -5.69 1.79 -1.19
C LEU A 230 -6.26 2.60 -0.01
N VAL A 231 -5.50 3.59 0.46
CA VAL A 231 -5.93 4.56 1.48
C VAL A 231 -6.55 5.76 0.77
N THR A 232 -7.86 5.97 0.96
CA THR A 232 -8.58 7.02 0.23
C THR A 232 -8.36 8.40 0.81
N ASP A 233 -8.27 8.56 2.14
CA ASP A 233 -7.96 9.85 2.79
C ASP A 233 -6.45 10.16 2.66
N PRO A 234 -6.05 11.21 1.91
CA PRO A 234 -4.64 11.59 1.77
C PRO A 234 -3.96 11.92 3.10
N ILE A 235 -4.69 12.44 4.09
CA ILE A 235 -4.14 12.74 5.41
C ILE A 235 -3.80 11.45 6.17
N ALA A 236 -4.65 10.44 6.08
CA ALA A 236 -4.36 9.12 6.64
C ALA A 236 -3.14 8.48 5.97
N LEU A 237 -3.03 8.56 4.63
CA LEU A 237 -1.87 8.06 3.90
C LEU A 237 -0.57 8.76 4.32
N LEU A 238 -0.59 10.09 4.47
CA LEU A 238 0.57 10.84 4.94
C LEU A 238 0.94 10.48 6.39
N ALA A 239 -0.04 10.17 7.24
CA ALA A 239 0.23 9.73 8.61
C ALA A 239 0.89 8.35 8.67
N ILE A 240 0.43 7.40 7.86
CA ILE A 240 1.06 6.08 7.69
C ILE A 240 2.49 6.23 7.16
N THR A 241 2.68 7.13 6.19
CA THR A 241 4.01 7.44 5.63
C THR A 241 4.93 8.07 6.67
N ALA A 242 4.41 8.98 7.51
CA ALA A 242 5.19 9.61 8.57
C ALA A 242 5.64 8.59 9.64
N LEU A 243 4.81 7.60 9.97
CA LEU A 243 5.20 6.50 10.84
C LEU A 243 6.34 5.67 10.22
N LEU A 244 6.21 5.32 8.95
CA LEU A 244 7.24 4.58 8.21
C LEU A 244 8.55 5.39 8.14
N GLU A 245 8.49 6.68 7.78
CA GLU A 245 9.68 7.53 7.70
C GLU A 245 10.38 7.66 9.07
N ALA A 246 9.63 7.92 10.13
CA ALA A 246 10.19 8.06 11.47
C ALA A 246 10.84 6.73 11.95
N ARG A 247 10.21 5.59 11.65
CA ARG A 247 10.78 4.27 11.94
C ARG A 247 12.04 3.99 11.13
N LEU A 248 12.06 4.34 9.85
CA LEU A 248 13.26 4.22 9.00
C LEU A 248 14.41 5.10 9.49
N LEU A 249 14.13 6.34 9.90
CA LEU A 249 15.17 7.21 10.51
C LEU A 249 15.74 6.58 11.76
N GLN A 250 14.91 6.00 12.63
CA GLN A 250 15.36 5.28 13.82
C GLN A 250 16.29 4.10 13.47
N ILE A 251 15.93 3.32 12.44
CA ILE A 251 16.76 2.21 11.96
C ILE A 251 18.07 2.71 11.37
N ILE A 252 18.04 3.80 10.58
CA ILE A 252 19.23 4.38 9.95
C ILE A 252 20.20 4.92 11.02
N GLU A 253 19.70 5.68 11.99
CA GLU A 253 20.48 6.31 13.06
C GLU A 253 21.01 5.30 14.09
N ASN A 254 20.32 4.16 14.26
CA ASN A 254 20.72 3.11 15.18
C ASN A 254 21.02 1.77 14.48
N PRO A 255 22.31 1.51 14.12
CA PRO A 255 22.72 0.25 13.47
C PRO A 255 22.46 -1.02 14.27
N SER A 256 22.20 -0.93 15.58
CA SER A 256 21.85 -2.10 16.40
C SER A 256 20.43 -2.60 16.12
N ILE A 257 19.56 -1.78 15.51
CA ILE A 257 18.21 -2.23 15.09
C ILE A 257 18.37 -3.08 13.84
N ASP A 258 18.42 -4.38 14.04
CA ASP A 258 18.54 -5.39 12.99
C ASP A 258 17.87 -6.68 13.42
N SER A 259 17.00 -7.20 12.59
CA SER A 259 16.24 -8.42 12.89
C SER A 259 17.11 -9.68 12.99
N LEU A 260 18.26 -9.71 12.31
CA LEU A 260 19.16 -10.86 12.35
C LEU A 260 19.98 -10.94 13.65
N THR A 261 20.07 -9.85 14.41
CA THR A 261 20.85 -9.79 15.65
C THR A 261 20.03 -9.56 16.91
N GLN A 262 18.85 -8.94 16.77
CA GLN A 262 17.99 -8.61 17.91
C GLN A 262 16.86 -9.61 18.17
N SER A 263 16.60 -10.51 17.24
CA SER A 263 15.54 -11.51 17.39
C SER A 263 16.05 -12.76 18.14
N THR A 264 15.14 -13.36 18.90
CA THR A 264 15.35 -14.71 19.49
C THR A 264 15.06 -15.81 18.48
N PHE A 265 14.50 -15.47 17.31
CA PHE A 265 14.14 -16.40 16.25
C PHE A 265 15.24 -16.47 15.18
N SER A 266 15.35 -17.63 14.56
CA SER A 266 16.15 -17.81 13.33
C SER A 266 15.52 -17.06 12.15
N GLY A 267 16.29 -16.82 11.08
CA GLY A 267 15.77 -16.19 9.87
C GLY A 267 14.57 -16.92 9.25
N GLU A 268 14.58 -18.26 9.29
CA GLU A 268 13.47 -19.11 8.78
C GLU A 268 12.19 -18.99 9.64
N GLU A 269 12.35 -18.90 10.97
CA GLU A 269 11.24 -18.67 11.88
C GLU A 269 10.67 -17.26 11.71
N LEU A 270 11.52 -16.25 11.47
CA LEU A 270 11.08 -14.87 11.19
C LEU A 270 10.29 -14.77 9.89
N ILE A 271 10.66 -15.50 8.83
CA ILE A 271 9.91 -15.55 7.57
C ILE A 271 8.52 -16.15 7.81
N THR A 272 8.44 -17.22 8.60
CA THR A 272 7.17 -17.87 8.96
C THR A 272 6.31 -16.95 9.82
N LEU A 273 6.89 -16.32 10.84
CA LEU A 273 6.23 -15.34 11.71
C LEU A 273 5.68 -14.15 10.90
N THR A 274 6.43 -13.67 9.91
CA THR A 274 5.97 -12.59 9.03
C THR A 274 4.70 -13.01 8.28
N ALA A 275 4.69 -14.20 7.68
CA ALA A 275 3.53 -14.70 6.94
C ALA A 275 2.30 -14.89 7.85
N GLU A 276 2.49 -15.39 9.08
CA GLU A 276 1.44 -15.52 10.08
C GLU A 276 0.86 -14.16 10.51
N ASN A 277 1.73 -13.18 10.77
CA ASN A 277 1.33 -11.83 11.13
C ASN A 277 0.63 -11.09 9.98
N GLU A 278 1.11 -11.24 8.74
CA GLU A 278 0.46 -10.67 7.55
C GLU A 278 -0.95 -11.27 7.36
N ALA A 279 -1.10 -12.59 7.54
CA ALA A 279 -2.41 -13.24 7.45
C ALA A 279 -3.36 -12.78 8.57
N ALA A 280 -2.87 -12.64 9.81
CA ALA A 280 -3.65 -12.13 10.92
C ALA A 280 -4.08 -10.67 10.70
N ALA A 281 -3.16 -9.82 10.22
CA ALA A 281 -3.46 -8.43 9.90
C ALA A 281 -4.46 -8.30 8.73
N ALA A 282 -4.34 -9.16 7.71
CA ALA A 282 -5.33 -9.21 6.63
C ALA A 282 -6.73 -9.59 7.14
N ALA A 283 -6.82 -10.53 8.09
CA ALA A 283 -8.08 -10.97 8.65
C ALA A 283 -8.74 -9.93 9.57
N ALA A 284 -7.98 -9.30 10.49
CA ALA A 284 -8.55 -8.50 11.57
C ALA A 284 -7.96 -7.08 11.73
N SER A 285 -7.02 -6.68 10.87
CA SER A 285 -6.36 -5.37 10.84
C SER A 285 -5.91 -4.88 12.22
N LEU A 286 -6.43 -3.75 12.74
CA LEU A 286 -6.05 -3.17 14.02
C LEU A 286 -6.33 -4.08 15.24
N ASP A 287 -7.26 -5.00 15.11
CA ASP A 287 -7.63 -5.96 16.17
C ASP A 287 -6.90 -7.31 16.04
N ALA A 288 -5.97 -7.43 15.07
CA ALA A 288 -5.21 -8.65 14.85
C ALA A 288 -4.28 -8.96 16.02
N PRO A 289 -4.32 -10.19 16.56
CA PRO A 289 -3.29 -10.68 17.48
C PRO A 289 -2.03 -11.01 16.65
N LEU A 290 -0.95 -10.27 16.90
CA LEU A 290 0.34 -10.44 16.26
C LEU A 290 1.37 -10.99 17.23
N ARG A 291 2.48 -11.50 16.71
CA ARG A 291 3.64 -11.90 17.50
C ARG A 291 4.79 -10.94 17.21
N HIS A 292 5.34 -10.35 18.27
CA HIS A 292 6.47 -9.41 18.16
C HIS A 292 7.73 -10.15 17.69
N TRP A 293 8.42 -9.60 16.68
CA TRP A 293 9.54 -10.28 16.02
C TRP A 293 10.80 -10.45 16.91
N GLN A 294 10.96 -9.65 17.95
CA GLN A 294 12.14 -9.75 18.83
C GLN A 294 12.05 -10.92 19.80
N ASP A 295 10.90 -11.07 20.48
CA ASP A 295 10.72 -11.97 21.62
C ASP A 295 9.52 -12.94 21.50
N GLY A 296 8.71 -12.80 20.45
CA GLY A 296 7.53 -13.64 20.20
C GLY A 296 6.33 -13.34 21.08
N ARG A 297 6.36 -12.26 21.91
CA ARG A 297 5.20 -11.88 22.72
C ARG A 297 3.98 -11.60 21.86
N SER A 298 2.82 -12.03 22.35
CA SER A 298 1.55 -11.69 21.69
C SER A 298 1.19 -10.22 21.98
N ILE A 299 0.80 -9.49 20.93
CA ILE A 299 0.44 -8.08 21.01
C ILE A 299 -0.63 -7.78 19.95
N LEU A 300 -1.63 -6.95 20.29
CA LEU A 300 -2.57 -6.48 19.26
C LEU A 300 -1.89 -5.50 18.30
N ALA A 301 -2.26 -5.54 17.03
CA ALA A 301 -1.69 -4.64 16.02
C ALA A 301 -1.81 -3.17 16.45
N ARG A 302 -2.96 -2.74 16.99
CA ARG A 302 -3.18 -1.36 17.48
C ARG A 302 -2.23 -0.97 18.61
N ASP A 303 -1.92 -1.91 19.52
CA ASP A 303 -1.05 -1.66 20.66
C ASP A 303 0.41 -1.56 20.19
N TRP A 304 0.84 -2.44 19.28
CA TRP A 304 2.17 -2.36 18.69
C TRP A 304 2.38 -1.09 17.85
N ILE A 305 1.36 -0.66 17.10
CA ILE A 305 1.39 0.63 16.39
C ILE A 305 1.52 1.78 17.39
N SER A 306 0.83 1.71 18.53
CA SER A 306 0.89 2.73 19.59
C SER A 306 2.27 2.76 20.25
N GLU A 307 2.89 1.61 20.53
CA GLU A 307 4.27 1.52 21.00
C GLU A 307 5.24 2.14 19.97
N MET A 308 5.16 1.73 18.71
CA MET A 308 6.01 2.29 17.63
C MET A 308 5.83 3.81 17.49
N TYR A 309 4.61 4.31 17.56
CA TYR A 309 4.32 5.75 17.53
C TYR A 309 5.05 6.50 18.64
N GLN A 310 5.01 5.97 19.87
CA GLN A 310 5.71 6.57 21.02
C GLN A 310 7.23 6.55 20.84
N ASP A 311 7.77 5.44 20.36
CA ASP A 311 9.21 5.27 20.14
C ASP A 311 9.79 6.23 19.10
N VAL A 312 9.02 6.54 18.05
CA VAL A 312 9.49 7.39 16.94
C VAL A 312 9.07 8.85 17.06
N TRP A 313 8.22 9.21 18.01
CA TRP A 313 7.69 10.58 18.17
C TRP A 313 8.79 11.63 18.32
N ALA A 314 9.81 11.35 19.14
CA ALA A 314 10.92 12.27 19.37
C ALA A 314 11.69 12.56 18.07
N ILE A 315 11.92 11.54 17.25
CA ILE A 315 12.57 11.66 15.94
C ILE A 315 11.73 12.52 15.01
N ALA A 316 10.44 12.21 14.86
CA ALA A 316 9.55 12.98 14.01
C ALA A 316 9.45 14.46 14.43
N LYS A 317 9.45 14.72 15.75
CA LYS A 317 9.46 16.08 16.31
C LYS A 317 10.76 16.81 15.99
N GLN A 318 11.91 16.17 16.17
CA GLN A 318 13.23 16.72 15.87
C GLN A 318 13.36 17.05 14.37
N GLN A 319 12.79 16.20 13.51
CA GLN A 319 12.82 16.36 12.05
C GLN A 319 11.70 17.30 11.53
N GLY A 320 10.80 17.79 12.38
CA GLY A 320 9.80 18.79 12.06
C GLY A 320 8.51 18.28 11.39
N PHE A 321 8.27 16.94 11.39
CA PHE A 321 7.07 16.39 10.74
C PHE A 321 6.11 15.64 11.70
N SER A 322 6.26 15.80 13.02
CA SER A 322 5.42 15.10 14.01
C SER A 322 3.91 15.43 13.89
N CYS A 323 3.54 16.58 13.32
CA CYS A 323 2.14 16.90 13.06
C CYS A 323 1.47 15.92 12.09
N PHE A 324 2.23 15.34 11.16
CA PHE A 324 1.74 14.34 10.21
C PHE A 324 1.57 12.95 10.85
N LEU A 325 2.15 12.68 12.01
CA LEU A 325 1.87 11.46 12.80
C LEU A 325 0.54 11.55 13.55
N SER A 326 0.11 12.74 13.95
CA SER A 326 -1.07 12.92 14.83
C SER A 326 -2.36 12.28 14.30
N PRO A 327 -2.66 12.24 12.98
CA PRO A 327 -3.86 11.60 12.48
C PRO A 327 -3.95 10.08 12.74
N LEU A 328 -2.82 9.42 13.07
CA LEU A 328 -2.84 8.00 13.47
C LEU A 328 -3.71 7.75 14.71
N HIS A 329 -3.77 8.71 15.64
CA HIS A 329 -4.66 8.59 16.80
C HIS A 329 -6.14 8.48 16.41
N LYS A 330 -6.54 9.13 15.32
CA LYS A 330 -7.90 8.99 14.79
C LYS A 330 -8.12 7.59 14.25
N ILE A 331 -7.18 7.07 13.44
CA ILE A 331 -7.28 5.70 12.89
C ILE A 331 -7.34 4.66 14.01
N LEU A 332 -6.48 4.77 15.02
CA LEU A 332 -6.44 3.83 16.14
C LEU A 332 -7.73 3.86 16.99
N ARG A 333 -8.38 5.03 17.12
CA ARG A 333 -9.61 5.20 17.92
C ARG A 333 -10.87 4.83 17.12
N GLU A 334 -10.96 5.24 15.85
CA GLU A 334 -12.18 5.15 15.05
C GLU A 334 -12.18 3.95 14.09
N GLY A 335 -11.03 3.28 13.96
CA GLY A 335 -10.81 2.20 13.01
C GLY A 335 -10.34 2.69 11.63
N ASN A 336 -9.79 1.77 10.85
CA ASN A 336 -9.47 1.96 9.44
C ASN A 336 -10.72 1.89 8.55
N GLU A 337 -10.57 2.11 7.24
CA GLU A 337 -11.69 2.11 6.29
C GLU A 337 -12.48 0.79 6.30
N ALA A 338 -11.79 -0.36 6.35
CA ALA A 338 -12.45 -1.66 6.39
C ALA A 338 -13.32 -1.84 7.64
N GLN A 339 -12.83 -1.43 8.82
CA GLN A 339 -13.58 -1.51 10.07
C GLN A 339 -14.81 -0.60 10.04
N GLN A 340 -14.68 0.62 9.49
CA GLN A 340 -15.79 1.55 9.33
C GLN A 340 -16.84 1.00 8.36
N TRP A 341 -16.43 0.43 7.23
CA TRP A 341 -17.35 -0.16 6.24
C TRP A 341 -18.07 -1.40 6.80
N LEU A 342 -17.37 -2.27 7.52
CA LEU A 342 -17.97 -3.42 8.20
C LEU A 342 -18.95 -2.98 9.30
N GLN A 343 -18.68 -1.88 9.99
CA GLN A 343 -19.62 -1.33 10.99
C GLN A 343 -20.92 -0.82 10.31
N LEU A 344 -20.81 -0.13 9.18
CA LEU A 344 -21.99 0.27 8.39
C LEU A 344 -22.79 -0.95 7.90
N HIS A 345 -22.08 -1.96 7.42
CA HIS A 345 -22.73 -3.21 7.00
C HIS A 345 -23.44 -3.92 8.17
N LYS A 346 -22.82 -3.96 9.34
CA LYS A 346 -23.39 -4.56 10.56
C LYS A 346 -24.68 -3.86 11.03
N VAL A 347 -24.79 -2.54 10.81
CA VAL A 347 -26.02 -1.79 11.14
C VAL A 347 -27.06 -1.80 10.03
N GLY A 348 -26.89 -2.66 8.99
CA GLY A 348 -27.91 -3.00 7.99
C GLY A 348 -27.73 -2.32 6.63
N PHE A 349 -26.60 -1.67 6.35
CA PHE A 349 -26.32 -1.20 5.00
C PHE A 349 -25.82 -2.37 4.14
N ASP A 350 -26.39 -2.53 2.94
CA ASP A 350 -25.81 -3.46 1.98
C ASP A 350 -24.47 -2.95 1.42
N THR A 351 -23.71 -3.83 0.77
CA THR A 351 -22.37 -3.52 0.24
C THR A 351 -22.43 -2.35 -0.75
N GLN A 352 -23.44 -2.29 -1.62
CA GLN A 352 -23.58 -1.22 -2.61
C GLN A 352 -23.74 0.14 -1.93
N ARG A 353 -24.60 0.22 -0.90
CA ARG A 353 -24.81 1.45 -0.15
C ARG A 353 -23.56 1.90 0.60
N VAL A 354 -22.79 0.96 1.16
CA VAL A 354 -21.50 1.28 1.81
C VAL A 354 -20.51 1.86 0.79
N VAL A 355 -20.35 1.21 -0.37
CA VAL A 355 -19.44 1.68 -1.44
C VAL A 355 -19.88 3.05 -1.97
N THR A 356 -21.17 3.26 -2.23
CA THR A 356 -21.69 4.54 -2.70
C THR A 356 -21.42 5.67 -1.69
N GLN A 357 -21.60 5.42 -0.38
CA GLN A 357 -21.25 6.40 0.65
C GLN A 357 -19.75 6.68 0.69
N ALA A 358 -18.90 5.66 0.54
CA ALA A 358 -17.46 5.83 0.51
C ALA A 358 -17.01 6.65 -0.71
N ILE A 359 -17.63 6.48 -1.89
CA ILE A 359 -17.38 7.31 -3.09
C ILE A 359 -17.64 8.78 -2.79
N LEU A 360 -18.81 9.10 -2.23
CA LEU A 360 -19.22 10.48 -1.91
C LEU A 360 -18.29 11.10 -0.86
N ALA A 361 -18.03 10.38 0.25
CA ALA A 361 -17.17 10.85 1.33
C ALA A 361 -15.73 11.11 0.86
N THR A 362 -15.20 10.25 -0.02
CA THR A 362 -13.86 10.43 -0.59
C THR A 362 -13.80 11.69 -1.47
N GLN A 363 -14.80 11.89 -2.32
CA GLN A 363 -14.87 13.06 -3.19
C GLN A 363 -14.99 14.36 -2.40
N GLU A 364 -15.88 14.41 -1.42
CA GLU A 364 -16.06 15.57 -0.54
C GLU A 364 -14.78 15.90 0.22
N ARG A 365 -14.11 14.87 0.74
CA ARG A 365 -12.85 15.02 1.48
C ARG A 365 -11.71 15.54 0.59
N GLU A 366 -11.58 15.07 -0.63
CA GLU A 366 -10.57 15.54 -1.58
C GLU A 366 -10.80 17.02 -1.95
N ILE A 367 -12.05 17.43 -2.21
CA ILE A 367 -12.41 18.82 -2.51
C ILE A 367 -12.08 19.72 -1.31
N GLU A 368 -12.49 19.33 -0.09
CA GLU A 368 -12.21 20.10 1.13
C GLU A 368 -10.70 20.31 1.34
N LEU A 369 -9.90 19.29 1.17
CA LEU A 369 -8.45 19.36 1.35
C LEU A 369 -7.79 20.21 0.27
N GLU A 370 -8.22 20.08 -0.97
CA GLU A 370 -7.66 20.86 -2.07
C GLU A 370 -7.93 22.36 -1.90
N ASP A 371 -9.17 22.72 -1.59
CA ASP A 371 -9.55 24.12 -1.38
C ASP A 371 -8.76 24.77 -0.23
N LYS A 372 -8.52 24.02 0.85
CA LYS A 372 -7.84 24.55 2.04
C LYS A 372 -6.31 24.59 1.93
N LEU A 373 -5.72 23.62 1.27
CA LEU A 373 -4.27 23.37 1.36
C LEU A 373 -3.53 23.59 0.04
N CYS A 374 -4.09 23.15 -1.08
CA CYS A 374 -3.40 23.28 -2.36
C CYS A 374 -3.60 24.66 -3.01
N SER A 375 -4.68 25.38 -2.70
CA SER A 375 -4.92 26.73 -3.20
C SER A 375 -3.93 27.76 -2.64
N SER A 376 -3.51 27.59 -1.39
CA SER A 376 -2.55 28.47 -0.72
C SER A 376 -1.12 28.35 -1.24
N LEU A 377 -0.78 27.26 -1.96
CA LEU A 377 0.55 27.05 -2.54
C LEU A 377 0.66 27.59 -3.98
N LEU A 378 -0.44 28.08 -4.56
CA LEU A 378 -0.49 28.65 -5.90
C LEU A 378 -0.56 30.19 -5.88
N ALA A 379 -0.71 30.78 -4.69
CA ALA A 379 -0.69 32.23 -4.46
C ALA A 379 0.71 32.69 -4.00
#